data_ea5b100e9aa3ee7fe3f4249873976724
#
_entry.id   ea5b100e9aa3ee7fe3f4249873976724
#
_cell.length_a   1.000
_cell.length_b   1.000
_cell.length_c   1.000
_cell.angle_alpha   90.00
_cell.angle_beta   90.00
_cell.angle_gamma   90.00
#
_symmetry.space_group_name_H-M   'P 1'
#
loop_
_entity.id
_entity.type
_entity.pdbx_description
1 polymer ?
#
loop_
_entity_poly.entity_id
_entity_poly.type
_entity_poly.pdbx_seq_one_letter_code
_entity_poly.pdbx_strand_id
1 'polypeptide(L)'
;DPLLMESLHMGCVSMSTALFPDGVISARAMQKAELRAQQELEPIEAQYREHAWQSVIGASGTNIAIRDVIVANGWSKDGVTRGSLEQLRETMIAAGHIDNLELEGLSDERRPVFAGGVAILLAIFHTLGIEHMRVSSQALREGLLYDLLGRIQDEDVREQTVAGLLDSYAVDRAQANRVYLTAKGFWEQVAESWDLHHDVHSQLLRWAALLHELGSAISHSQYHKHGGYLLAHLDMPGFSRGEQRHLAVLVRGHRRKWPTA
;
A
#
# COMPACT_ATOMS: atom_id res chain seq x y z
N ASP A 1 -4.64 -2.19 -11.01
CA ASP A 1 -4.63 -2.85 -9.68
C ASP A 1 -3.29 -3.54 -9.48
N PRO A 2 -2.70 -3.51 -8.25
CA PRO A 2 -1.47 -4.22 -7.96
C PRO A 2 -1.69 -5.73 -8.09
N LEU A 3 -0.73 -6.43 -8.73
CA LEU A 3 -0.74 -7.88 -8.80
C LEU A 3 -0.29 -8.52 -7.48
N LEU A 4 0.68 -7.90 -6.82
CA LEU A 4 1.24 -8.33 -5.55
C LEU A 4 1.47 -7.10 -4.67
N MET A 5 1.18 -7.21 -3.38
CA MET A 5 1.48 -6.19 -2.38
C MET A 5 1.99 -6.85 -1.11
N GLU A 6 3.16 -6.41 -0.64
CA GLU A 6 3.77 -6.92 0.56
C GLU A 6 4.25 -5.79 1.47
N SER A 7 4.19 -6.02 2.76
CA SER A 7 4.70 -5.11 3.78
C SER A 7 5.75 -5.83 4.62
N LEU A 8 7.00 -5.35 4.55
CA LEU A 8 8.14 -5.99 5.20
C LEU A 8 8.60 -5.19 6.42
N HIS A 9 9.09 -5.88 7.45
CA HIS A 9 9.56 -5.28 8.69
C HIS A 9 11.00 -4.78 8.60
N MET A 10 11.33 -4.01 7.56
CA MET A 10 12.64 -3.41 7.36
C MET A 10 12.53 -1.94 7.01
N GLY A 11 13.10 -1.09 7.85
CA GLY A 11 13.14 0.37 7.66
C GLY A 11 14.54 0.91 7.90
N CYS A 12 14.90 2.01 7.22
CA CYS A 12 16.25 2.60 7.33
C CYS A 12 16.58 3.02 8.79
N VAL A 13 15.59 3.53 9.53
CA VAL A 13 15.77 3.94 10.93
C VAL A 13 16.04 2.73 11.82
N SER A 14 15.16 1.73 11.79
CA SER A 14 15.29 0.53 12.64
C SER A 14 16.57 -0.26 12.30
N MET A 15 16.92 -0.36 11.03
CA MET A 15 18.14 -1.02 10.58
C MET A 15 19.39 -0.28 11.06
N SER A 16 19.42 1.06 10.93
CA SER A 16 20.54 1.88 11.37
C SER A 16 20.73 1.81 12.89
N THR A 17 19.66 1.97 13.66
CA THR A 17 19.71 1.88 15.12
C THR A 17 20.20 0.52 15.61
N ALA A 18 19.77 -0.56 14.97
CA ALA A 18 20.10 -1.92 15.40
C ALA A 18 21.51 -2.37 15.02
N LEU A 19 22.03 -1.94 13.87
CA LEU A 19 23.25 -2.50 13.29
C LEU A 19 24.40 -1.51 13.13
N PHE A 20 24.12 -0.21 13.26
CA PHE A 20 25.09 0.89 13.24
C PHE A 20 24.91 1.83 14.43
N PRO A 21 24.76 1.32 15.68
CA PRO A 21 24.32 2.13 16.84
C PRO A 21 25.24 3.30 17.15
N ASP A 22 26.56 3.11 16.95
CA ASP A 22 27.59 4.12 17.23
C ASP A 22 28.06 4.84 15.95
N GLY A 23 27.33 4.73 14.85
CA GLY A 23 27.71 5.30 13.56
C GLY A 23 28.88 4.58 12.86
N VAL A 24 29.39 3.47 13.39
CA VAL A 24 30.49 2.69 12.82
C VAL A 24 30.02 1.87 11.63
N ILE A 25 30.64 2.11 10.47
CA ILE A 25 30.34 1.42 9.20
C ILE A 25 31.50 0.47 8.90
N SER A 26 31.40 -0.77 9.35
CA SER A 26 32.36 -1.82 9.01
C SER A 26 31.80 -2.78 7.96
N ALA A 27 32.67 -3.48 7.22
CA ALA A 27 32.25 -4.52 6.29
C ALA A 27 31.36 -5.58 6.96
N ARG A 28 31.67 -5.95 8.22
CA ARG A 28 30.87 -6.90 9.01
C ARG A 28 29.48 -6.34 9.36
N ALA A 29 29.38 -5.07 9.77
CA ALA A 29 28.10 -4.45 10.10
C ALA A 29 27.21 -4.34 8.86
N MET A 30 27.78 -3.92 7.73
CA MET A 30 27.09 -3.82 6.45
C MET A 30 26.58 -5.19 5.99
N GLN A 31 27.43 -6.21 5.98
CA GLN A 31 27.03 -7.58 5.63
C GLN A 31 25.91 -8.12 6.52
N LYS A 32 25.96 -7.84 7.82
CA LYS A 32 24.91 -8.25 8.76
C LYS A 32 23.59 -7.54 8.47
N ALA A 33 23.62 -6.27 8.09
CA ALA A 33 22.44 -5.50 7.70
C ALA A 33 21.82 -6.01 6.39
N GLU A 34 22.64 -6.29 5.39
CA GLU A 34 22.23 -6.89 4.13
C GLU A 34 21.57 -8.27 4.36
N LEU A 35 22.21 -9.12 5.16
CA LEU A 35 21.67 -10.46 5.49
C LEU A 35 20.33 -10.38 6.20
N ARG A 36 20.16 -9.45 7.14
CA ARG A 36 18.88 -9.26 7.82
C ARG A 36 17.79 -8.82 6.87
N ALA A 37 18.09 -7.92 5.94
CA ALA A 37 17.14 -7.50 4.91
C ALA A 37 16.81 -8.65 3.94
N GLN A 38 17.78 -9.49 3.58
CA GLN A 38 17.55 -10.69 2.75
C GLN A 38 16.62 -11.69 3.44
N GLN A 39 16.74 -11.89 4.74
CA GLN A 39 15.83 -12.75 5.51
C GLN A 39 14.37 -12.25 5.47
N GLU A 40 14.15 -10.94 5.48
CA GLU A 40 12.81 -10.37 5.33
C GLU A 40 12.27 -10.54 3.89
N LEU A 41 13.13 -10.62 2.90
CA LEU A 41 12.78 -10.78 1.49
C LEU A 41 12.56 -12.24 1.08
N GLU A 42 13.17 -13.20 1.78
CA GLU A 42 13.13 -14.63 1.45
C GLU A 42 11.72 -15.18 1.21
N PRO A 43 10.70 -14.85 2.05
CA PRO A 43 9.35 -15.39 1.86
C PRO A 43 8.66 -14.96 0.56
N ILE A 44 9.07 -13.82 -0.01
CA ILE A 44 8.45 -13.23 -1.19
C ILE A 44 9.30 -13.34 -2.46
N GLU A 45 10.58 -13.71 -2.33
CA GLU A 45 11.56 -13.72 -3.43
C GLU A 45 11.06 -14.50 -4.65
N ALA A 46 10.64 -15.75 -4.45
CA ALA A 46 10.21 -16.63 -5.55
C ALA A 46 9.05 -16.02 -6.32
N GLN A 47 8.02 -15.56 -5.60
CA GLN A 47 6.83 -14.99 -6.18
C GLN A 47 7.12 -13.72 -6.99
N TYR A 48 7.98 -12.83 -6.47
CA TYR A 48 8.35 -11.61 -7.18
C TYR A 48 9.27 -11.88 -8.38
N ARG A 49 10.15 -12.87 -8.32
CA ARG A 49 11.04 -13.24 -9.44
C ARG A 49 10.32 -13.92 -10.61
N GLU A 50 9.19 -14.60 -10.36
CA GLU A 50 8.36 -15.20 -11.40
C GLU A 50 7.68 -14.15 -12.28
N HIS A 51 7.49 -12.92 -11.77
CA HIS A 51 6.88 -11.83 -12.53
C HIS A 51 7.94 -11.06 -13.31
N ALA A 52 7.79 -11.05 -14.65
CA ALA A 52 8.65 -10.27 -15.54
C ALA A 52 8.26 -8.78 -15.47
N TRP A 53 8.89 -8.01 -14.57
CA TRP A 53 8.72 -6.56 -14.55
C TRP A 53 9.53 -5.88 -15.65
N GLN A 54 8.98 -4.83 -16.25
CA GLN A 54 9.64 -4.04 -17.28
C GLN A 54 10.49 -2.90 -16.68
N SER A 55 10.16 -2.42 -15.50
CA SER A 55 10.87 -1.36 -14.80
C SER A 55 10.69 -1.46 -13.29
N VAL A 56 11.70 -0.98 -12.56
CA VAL A 56 11.66 -0.87 -11.10
C VAL A 56 11.68 0.61 -10.74
N ILE A 57 10.79 1.00 -9.85
CA ILE A 57 10.68 2.38 -9.39
C ILE A 57 10.75 2.41 -7.86
N GLY A 58 11.72 3.13 -7.32
CA GLY A 58 11.83 3.41 -5.89
C GLY A 58 11.13 4.72 -5.54
N ALA A 59 10.30 4.72 -4.49
CA ALA A 59 9.62 5.90 -4.00
C ALA A 59 9.81 6.00 -2.48
N SER A 60 10.71 6.81 -2.02
CA SER A 60 10.89 7.17 -0.60
C SER A 60 11.99 8.20 -0.44
N GLY A 61 12.00 8.90 0.69
CA GLY A 61 13.11 9.82 1.00
C GLY A 61 14.49 9.14 1.06
N THR A 62 14.54 7.86 1.43
CA THR A 62 15.79 7.06 1.41
C THR A 62 16.25 6.79 -0.01
N ASN A 63 15.37 6.37 -0.91
CA ASN A 63 15.71 6.12 -2.31
C ASN A 63 16.14 7.40 -3.03
N ILE A 64 15.48 8.54 -2.71
CA ILE A 64 15.86 9.85 -3.22
C ILE A 64 17.27 10.22 -2.76
N ALA A 65 17.57 10.10 -1.45
CA ALA A 65 18.88 10.41 -0.92
C ALA A 65 20.00 9.54 -1.52
N ILE A 66 19.75 8.24 -1.70
CA ILE A 66 20.70 7.31 -2.33
C ILE A 66 20.95 7.70 -3.79
N ARG A 67 19.90 7.99 -4.56
CA ARG A 67 20.02 8.48 -5.94
C ARG A 67 20.83 9.78 -6.01
N ASP A 68 20.50 10.75 -5.16
CA ASP A 68 21.13 12.06 -5.17
C ASP A 68 22.64 11.96 -4.89
N VAL A 69 23.02 11.12 -3.92
CA VAL A 69 24.44 10.81 -3.66
C VAL A 69 25.09 10.14 -4.85
N ILE A 70 24.48 9.11 -5.43
CA ILE A 70 25.04 8.37 -6.57
C ILE A 70 25.24 9.29 -7.78
N VAL A 71 24.28 10.14 -8.09
CA VAL A 71 24.35 11.06 -9.23
C VAL A 71 25.35 12.18 -8.98
N ALA A 72 25.35 12.79 -7.78
CA ALA A 72 26.27 13.86 -7.43
C ALA A 72 27.74 13.40 -7.48
N ASN A 73 28.01 12.15 -7.08
CA ASN A 73 29.37 11.58 -7.15
C ASN A 73 29.71 10.97 -8.53
N GLY A 74 28.84 11.11 -9.53
CA GLY A 74 29.07 10.67 -10.90
C GLY A 74 29.04 9.14 -11.12
N TRP A 75 28.50 8.38 -10.20
CA TRP A 75 28.45 6.89 -10.29
C TRP A 75 27.28 6.37 -11.14
N SER A 76 26.30 7.20 -11.41
CA SER A 76 25.24 6.97 -12.38
C SER A 76 24.80 8.29 -13.01
N LYS A 77 24.29 8.23 -14.22
CA LYS A 77 23.71 9.42 -14.90
C LYS A 77 22.25 9.64 -14.51
N ASP A 78 21.53 8.56 -14.25
CA ASP A 78 20.11 8.56 -13.90
C ASP A 78 19.77 7.32 -13.09
N GLY A 79 19.02 7.50 -12.01
CA GLY A 79 18.59 6.41 -11.14
C GLY A 79 19.71 5.73 -10.35
N VAL A 80 19.42 4.51 -9.93
CA VAL A 80 20.28 3.69 -9.10
C VAL A 80 20.58 2.40 -9.84
N THR A 81 21.85 2.06 -10.02
CA THR A 81 22.28 0.78 -10.60
C THR A 81 22.90 -0.11 -9.53
N ARG A 82 22.95 -1.43 -9.76
CA ARG A 82 23.64 -2.35 -8.87
C ARG A 82 25.09 -1.93 -8.62
N GLY A 83 25.83 -1.65 -9.67
CA GLY A 83 27.24 -1.23 -9.56
C GLY A 83 27.43 0.06 -8.79
N SER A 84 26.52 1.05 -8.95
CA SER A 84 26.59 2.30 -8.18
C SER A 84 26.29 2.10 -6.70
N LEU A 85 25.40 1.15 -6.34
CA LEU A 85 25.14 0.78 -4.95
C LEU A 85 26.34 0.05 -4.32
N GLU A 86 26.97 -0.85 -5.05
CA GLU A 86 28.17 -1.55 -4.59
C GLU A 86 29.31 -0.57 -4.36
N GLN A 87 29.51 0.37 -5.28
CA GLN A 87 30.51 1.44 -5.12
C GLN A 87 30.22 2.33 -3.91
N LEU A 88 28.96 2.70 -3.70
CA LEU A 88 28.54 3.45 -2.52
C LEU A 88 28.82 2.67 -1.23
N ARG A 89 28.49 1.38 -1.20
CA ARG A 89 28.80 0.48 -0.08
C ARG A 89 30.28 0.46 0.26
N GLU A 90 31.14 0.29 -0.73
CA GLU A 90 32.59 0.25 -0.53
C GLU A 90 33.11 1.59 -0.01
N THR A 91 32.64 2.70 -0.56
CA THR A 91 32.99 4.05 -0.10
C THR A 91 32.59 4.26 1.36
N MET A 92 31.41 3.82 1.76
CA MET A 92 30.93 3.92 3.13
C MET A 92 31.78 3.07 4.09
N ILE A 93 32.14 1.85 3.70
CA ILE A 93 33.03 0.98 4.49
C ILE A 93 34.41 1.59 4.63
N ALA A 94 34.97 2.18 3.58
CA ALA A 94 36.27 2.86 3.59
C ALA A 94 36.26 4.09 4.53
N ALA A 95 35.16 4.84 4.60
CA ALA A 95 35.00 5.95 5.55
C ALA A 95 34.94 5.48 7.01
N GLY A 96 34.46 4.26 7.26
CA GLY A 96 34.47 3.60 8.56
C GLY A 96 33.51 4.15 9.61
N HIS A 97 33.04 5.38 9.45
CA HIS A 97 32.12 6.03 10.36
C HIS A 97 31.20 7.00 9.61
N ILE A 98 29.98 7.15 10.11
CA ILE A 98 28.97 7.97 9.45
C ILE A 98 29.35 9.45 9.39
N ASP A 99 30.06 9.95 10.42
CA ASP A 99 30.52 11.33 10.46
C ASP A 99 31.64 11.62 9.46
N ASN A 100 32.36 10.59 9.02
CA ASN A 100 33.42 10.68 8.03
C ASN A 100 32.93 10.55 6.59
N LEU A 101 31.62 10.41 6.38
CA LEU A 101 31.04 10.31 5.05
C LEU A 101 31.08 11.66 4.33
N GLU A 102 32.07 11.86 3.49
CA GLU A 102 32.18 13.00 2.58
C GLU A 102 31.56 12.63 1.23
N LEU A 103 30.21 12.56 1.20
CA LEU A 103 29.45 12.22 0.01
C LEU A 103 28.66 13.44 -0.47
N GLU A 104 28.92 13.88 -1.68
CA GLU A 104 28.14 14.95 -2.29
C GLU A 104 26.69 14.49 -2.43
N GLY A 105 25.73 15.37 -2.12
CA GLY A 105 24.30 15.07 -2.15
C GLY A 105 23.73 14.42 -0.89
N LEU A 106 24.55 14.05 0.12
CA LEU A 106 24.08 13.52 1.40
C LEU A 106 23.73 14.65 2.37
N SER A 107 22.45 14.82 2.67
CA SER A 107 22.02 15.79 3.69
C SER A 107 22.26 15.31 5.11
N ASP A 108 22.49 16.27 6.05
CA ASP A 108 22.72 15.97 7.46
C ASP A 108 21.52 15.27 8.12
N GLU A 109 20.32 15.57 7.68
CA GLU A 109 19.09 14.91 8.15
C GLU A 109 19.06 13.41 7.80
N ARG A 110 19.59 13.03 6.62
CA ARG A 110 19.57 11.65 6.15
C ARG A 110 20.80 10.84 6.60
N ARG A 111 21.87 11.50 6.96
CA ARG A 111 23.13 10.89 7.40
C ARG A 111 22.95 9.80 8.46
N PRO A 112 22.18 9.99 9.57
CA PRO A 112 22.07 8.97 10.62
C PRO A 112 21.41 7.65 10.18
N VAL A 113 20.58 7.70 9.16
CA VAL A 113 19.80 6.53 8.69
C VAL A 113 20.27 5.98 7.35
N PHE A 114 21.33 6.58 6.79
CA PHE A 114 21.78 6.32 5.43
C PHE A 114 22.34 4.90 5.27
N ALA A 115 23.18 4.44 6.20
CA ALA A 115 23.80 3.11 6.14
C ALA A 115 22.76 1.98 6.14
N GLY A 116 21.76 2.05 7.00
CA GLY A 116 20.67 1.09 7.02
C GLY A 116 19.83 1.11 5.73
N GLY A 117 19.62 2.30 5.16
CA GLY A 117 18.91 2.46 3.89
C GLY A 117 19.66 1.82 2.71
N VAL A 118 20.97 2.06 2.62
CA VAL A 118 21.83 1.48 1.57
C VAL A 118 21.88 -0.05 1.68
N ALA A 119 22.04 -0.59 2.89
CA ALA A 119 22.05 -2.04 3.12
C ALA A 119 20.74 -2.72 2.70
N ILE A 120 19.59 -2.10 3.03
CA ILE A 120 18.27 -2.61 2.61
C ILE A 120 18.16 -2.60 1.09
N LEU A 121 18.53 -1.50 0.44
CA LEU A 121 18.40 -1.39 -1.00
C LEU A 121 19.32 -2.36 -1.74
N LEU A 122 20.57 -2.56 -1.27
CA LEU A 122 21.46 -3.60 -1.79
C LEU A 122 20.86 -5.00 -1.68
N ALA A 123 20.29 -5.34 -0.52
CA ALA A 123 19.63 -6.62 -0.33
C ALA A 123 18.48 -6.81 -1.33
N ILE A 124 17.64 -5.80 -1.54
CA ILE A 124 16.55 -5.83 -2.53
C ILE A 124 17.11 -6.06 -3.94
N PHE A 125 18.15 -5.32 -4.34
CA PHE A 125 18.76 -5.47 -5.67
C PHE A 125 19.32 -6.87 -5.89
N HIS A 126 20.04 -7.42 -4.91
CA HIS A 126 20.63 -8.76 -4.99
C HIS A 126 19.55 -9.85 -4.98
N THR A 127 18.61 -9.79 -4.02
CA THR A 127 17.59 -10.82 -3.86
C THR A 127 16.63 -10.85 -5.05
N LEU A 128 16.19 -9.72 -5.56
CA LEU A 128 15.24 -9.67 -6.67
C LEU A 128 15.91 -9.61 -8.06
N GLY A 129 17.23 -9.55 -8.14
CA GLY A 129 17.94 -9.51 -9.41
C GLY A 129 17.77 -8.19 -10.18
N ILE A 130 17.67 -7.07 -9.45
CA ILE A 130 17.48 -5.74 -10.05
C ILE A 130 18.83 -5.20 -10.53
N GLU A 131 18.87 -4.73 -11.78
CA GLU A 131 20.06 -4.10 -12.35
C GLU A 131 19.97 -2.57 -12.34
N HIS A 132 18.75 -2.04 -12.52
CA HIS A 132 18.50 -0.59 -12.55
C HIS A 132 17.15 -0.26 -11.92
N MET A 133 17.11 0.81 -11.13
CA MET A 133 15.92 1.36 -10.51
C MET A 133 15.82 2.85 -10.80
N ARG A 134 14.70 3.29 -11.32
CA ARG A 134 14.33 4.71 -11.38
C ARG A 134 13.83 5.16 -10.01
N VAL A 135 14.06 6.43 -9.69
CA VAL A 135 13.59 6.98 -8.41
C VAL A 135 12.56 8.07 -8.68
N SER A 136 11.36 7.87 -8.12
CA SER A 136 10.29 8.87 -8.15
C SER A 136 10.48 9.88 -7.02
N SER A 137 10.29 11.16 -7.34
CA SER A 137 10.17 12.22 -6.35
C SER A 137 8.78 12.23 -5.67
N GLN A 138 7.82 11.51 -6.25
CA GLN A 138 6.47 11.33 -5.71
C GLN A 138 6.43 10.08 -4.85
N ALA A 139 5.69 10.14 -3.75
CA ALA A 139 5.53 9.05 -2.80
C ALA A 139 4.04 8.84 -2.45
N LEU A 140 3.77 8.09 -1.40
CA LEU A 140 2.41 7.78 -0.94
C LEU A 140 1.52 9.03 -0.75
N ARG A 141 2.11 10.16 -0.35
CA ARG A 141 1.39 11.42 -0.14
C ARG A 141 0.77 11.95 -1.43
N GLU A 142 1.55 11.96 -2.50
CA GLU A 142 1.10 12.41 -3.82
C GLU A 142 0.06 11.44 -4.39
N GLY A 143 0.26 10.15 -4.21
CA GLY A 143 -0.74 9.12 -4.56
C GLY A 143 -2.07 9.33 -3.84
N LEU A 144 -2.03 9.65 -2.55
CA LEU A 144 -3.22 9.96 -1.77
C LEU A 144 -3.92 11.25 -2.27
N LEU A 145 -3.15 12.27 -2.65
CA LEU A 145 -3.71 13.50 -3.24
C LEU A 145 -4.40 13.22 -4.58
N TYR A 146 -3.81 12.38 -5.43
CA TYR A 146 -4.44 11.98 -6.70
C TYR A 146 -5.71 11.14 -6.47
N ASP A 147 -5.71 10.24 -5.49
CA ASP A 147 -6.91 9.49 -5.10
C ASP A 147 -8.02 10.43 -4.61
N LEU A 148 -7.67 11.42 -3.78
CA LEU A 148 -8.63 12.44 -3.32
C LEU A 148 -9.15 13.32 -4.48
N LEU A 149 -8.29 13.69 -5.42
CA LEU A 149 -8.69 14.45 -6.60
C LEU A 149 -9.59 13.61 -7.54
N GLY A 150 -9.29 12.34 -7.72
CA GLY A 150 -10.14 11.41 -8.47
C GLY A 150 -11.55 11.29 -7.88
N ARG A 151 -11.65 11.29 -6.55
CA ARG A 151 -12.95 11.31 -5.84
C ARG A 151 -13.74 12.60 -6.06
N ILE A 152 -13.07 13.72 -6.34
CA ILE A 152 -13.68 15.02 -6.62
C ILE A 152 -14.11 15.14 -8.10
N GLN A 153 -13.48 14.38 -9.02
CA GLN A 153 -13.70 14.48 -10.47
C GLN A 153 -14.64 13.39 -11.06
N ASP A 154 -15.60 12.87 -10.28
CA ASP A 154 -16.62 11.87 -10.69
C ASP A 154 -16.11 10.45 -11.03
N GLU A 155 -14.84 10.15 -10.94
CA GLU A 155 -14.33 8.78 -10.98
C GLU A 155 -14.12 8.26 -9.56
N ASP A 156 -15.21 8.03 -8.85
CA ASP A 156 -15.16 7.45 -7.50
C ASP A 156 -14.66 6.00 -7.56
N VAL A 157 -13.43 5.74 -7.12
CA VAL A 157 -12.81 4.41 -7.05
C VAL A 157 -13.72 3.41 -6.33
N ARG A 158 -14.56 3.87 -5.40
CA ARG A 158 -15.54 3.05 -4.70
C ARG A 158 -16.61 2.49 -5.64
N GLU A 159 -17.03 3.26 -6.65
CA GLU A 159 -17.96 2.77 -7.68
C GLU A 159 -17.34 1.64 -8.50
N GLN A 160 -16.07 1.76 -8.88
CA GLN A 160 -15.35 0.69 -9.59
C GLN A 160 -15.21 -0.55 -8.70
N THR A 161 -14.90 -0.37 -7.41
CA THR A 161 -14.83 -1.47 -6.44
C THR A 161 -16.17 -2.17 -6.30
N VAL A 162 -17.27 -1.42 -6.14
CA VAL A 162 -18.62 -2.00 -6.06
C VAL A 162 -18.97 -2.73 -7.35
N ALA A 163 -18.70 -2.13 -8.52
CA ALA A 163 -18.96 -2.77 -9.81
C ALA A 163 -18.18 -4.08 -9.97
N GLY A 164 -16.89 -4.09 -9.58
CA GLY A 164 -16.06 -5.29 -9.60
C GLY A 164 -16.57 -6.39 -8.65
N LEU A 165 -17.05 -6.03 -7.47
CA LEU A 165 -17.67 -6.99 -6.53
C LEU A 165 -18.96 -7.56 -7.08
N LEU A 166 -19.82 -6.75 -7.71
CA LEU A 166 -21.07 -7.24 -8.35
C LEU A 166 -20.77 -8.27 -9.44
N ASP A 167 -19.72 -8.06 -10.23
CA ASP A 167 -19.31 -8.99 -11.29
C ASP A 167 -18.65 -10.24 -10.72
N SER A 168 -17.68 -10.09 -9.82
CA SER A 168 -16.92 -11.21 -9.25
C SER A 168 -17.79 -12.20 -8.48
N TYR A 169 -18.85 -11.70 -7.84
CA TYR A 169 -19.78 -12.52 -7.05
C TYR A 169 -21.11 -12.80 -7.77
N ALA A 170 -21.20 -12.48 -9.08
CA ALA A 170 -22.34 -12.71 -9.94
C ALA A 170 -23.68 -12.25 -9.32
N VAL A 171 -23.68 -11.06 -8.72
CA VAL A 171 -24.88 -10.48 -8.10
C VAL A 171 -25.94 -10.12 -9.16
N ASP A 172 -27.20 -10.44 -8.93
CA ASP A 172 -28.31 -9.99 -9.79
C ASP A 172 -28.46 -8.46 -9.71
N ARG A 173 -27.87 -7.78 -10.69
CA ARG A 173 -27.91 -6.32 -10.80
C ARG A 173 -29.32 -5.74 -10.90
N ALA A 174 -30.25 -6.48 -11.53
CA ALA A 174 -31.63 -6.04 -11.65
C ALA A 174 -32.34 -6.07 -10.29
N GLN A 175 -32.15 -7.14 -9.52
CA GLN A 175 -32.66 -7.25 -8.17
C GLN A 175 -32.02 -6.23 -7.24
N ALA A 176 -30.69 -6.09 -7.27
CA ALA A 176 -29.95 -5.13 -6.48
C ALA A 176 -30.45 -3.69 -6.70
N ASN A 177 -30.71 -3.32 -7.96
CA ASN A 177 -31.26 -2.00 -8.29
C ASN A 177 -32.69 -1.80 -7.79
N ARG A 178 -33.56 -2.83 -7.85
CA ARG A 178 -34.90 -2.74 -7.25
C ARG A 178 -34.86 -2.50 -5.75
N VAL A 179 -33.97 -3.21 -5.04
CA VAL A 179 -33.77 -2.99 -3.60
C VAL A 179 -33.25 -1.60 -3.32
N TYR A 180 -32.29 -1.11 -4.09
CA TYR A 180 -31.80 0.26 -3.97
C TYR A 180 -32.91 1.30 -4.15
N LEU A 181 -33.72 1.19 -5.21
CA LEU A 181 -34.81 2.14 -5.45
C LEU A 181 -35.84 2.16 -4.32
N THR A 182 -36.16 1.00 -3.75
CA THR A 182 -37.03 0.89 -2.57
C THR A 182 -36.41 1.54 -1.34
N ALA A 183 -35.13 1.24 -1.06
CA ALA A 183 -34.39 1.83 0.05
C ALA A 183 -34.28 3.36 -0.07
N LYS A 184 -34.03 3.86 -1.29
CA LYS A 184 -33.99 5.28 -1.59
C LYS A 184 -35.33 5.96 -1.28
N GLY A 185 -36.45 5.35 -1.69
CA GLY A 185 -37.78 5.91 -1.41
C GLY A 185 -38.10 5.97 0.10
N PHE A 186 -37.62 5.04 0.91
CA PHE A 186 -37.71 5.14 2.37
C PHE A 186 -36.76 6.19 2.94
N TRP A 187 -35.53 6.26 2.43
CA TRP A 187 -34.56 7.29 2.78
C TRP A 187 -35.13 8.70 2.63
N GLU A 188 -35.70 9.01 1.49
CA GLU A 188 -36.27 10.34 1.18
C GLU A 188 -37.36 10.75 2.18
N GLN A 189 -38.05 9.82 2.82
CA GLN A 189 -39.09 10.09 3.80
C GLN A 189 -38.54 10.37 5.21
N VAL A 190 -37.36 9.85 5.55
CA VAL A 190 -36.85 9.91 6.94
C VAL A 190 -35.56 10.72 7.08
N ALA A 191 -34.88 11.03 5.99
CA ALA A 191 -33.53 11.61 6.01
C ALA A 191 -33.48 12.91 6.83
N GLU A 192 -34.44 13.82 6.65
CA GLU A 192 -34.49 15.07 7.38
C GLU A 192 -34.80 14.86 8.86
N SER A 193 -35.81 14.02 9.15
CA SER A 193 -36.28 13.78 10.55
C SER A 193 -35.24 13.02 11.39
N TRP A 194 -34.33 12.27 10.75
CA TRP A 194 -33.27 11.50 11.40
C TRP A 194 -31.90 12.18 11.30
N ASP A 195 -31.83 13.40 10.80
CA ASP A 195 -30.59 14.18 10.61
C ASP A 195 -29.51 13.37 9.85
N LEU A 196 -29.91 12.72 8.77
CA LEU A 196 -29.02 11.93 7.93
C LEU A 196 -28.38 12.84 6.86
N HIS A 197 -27.04 12.86 6.83
CA HIS A 197 -26.30 13.63 5.83
C HIS A 197 -26.45 13.02 4.43
N HIS A 198 -26.97 13.80 3.49
CA HIS A 198 -27.36 13.32 2.16
C HIS A 198 -26.22 12.64 1.41
N ASP A 199 -25.03 13.24 1.38
CA ASP A 199 -23.94 12.76 0.53
C ASP A 199 -23.29 11.45 1.02
N VAL A 200 -23.03 11.34 2.32
CA VAL A 200 -22.32 10.19 2.88
C VAL A 200 -23.24 9.01 3.13
N HIS A 201 -24.36 9.27 3.80
CA HIS A 201 -25.26 8.17 4.22
C HIS A 201 -26.07 7.63 3.06
N SER A 202 -26.47 8.45 2.09
CA SER A 202 -27.20 8.01 0.89
C SER A 202 -26.34 7.12 0.00
N GLN A 203 -25.05 7.43 -0.15
CA GLN A 203 -24.12 6.59 -0.90
C GLN A 203 -23.88 5.25 -0.19
N LEU A 204 -23.67 5.25 1.12
CA LEU A 204 -23.52 4.01 1.89
C LEU A 204 -24.78 3.11 1.77
N LEU A 205 -25.99 3.72 1.85
CA LEU A 205 -27.22 2.97 1.63
C LEU A 205 -27.30 2.38 0.23
N ARG A 206 -26.91 3.14 -0.79
CA ARG A 206 -26.88 2.69 -2.18
C ARG A 206 -25.96 1.49 -2.35
N TRP A 207 -24.73 1.58 -1.90
CA TRP A 207 -23.77 0.48 -2.01
C TRP A 207 -24.19 -0.75 -1.19
N ALA A 208 -24.74 -0.55 0.01
CA ALA A 208 -25.26 -1.64 0.83
C ALA A 208 -26.43 -2.36 0.13
N ALA A 209 -27.32 -1.60 -0.51
CA ALA A 209 -28.44 -2.16 -1.27
C ALA A 209 -27.96 -2.93 -2.53
N LEU A 210 -26.93 -2.42 -3.23
CA LEU A 210 -26.34 -3.11 -4.38
C LEU A 210 -25.64 -4.42 -3.96
N LEU A 211 -24.96 -4.43 -2.82
CA LEU A 211 -24.14 -5.56 -2.35
C LEU A 211 -24.89 -6.51 -1.40
N HIS A 212 -26.21 -6.32 -1.18
CA HIS A 212 -26.95 -7.07 -0.17
C HIS A 212 -26.98 -8.59 -0.38
N GLU A 213 -26.88 -9.07 -1.62
CA GLU A 213 -26.83 -10.49 -1.97
C GLU A 213 -25.43 -11.06 -2.19
N LEU A 214 -24.36 -10.26 -1.98
CA LEU A 214 -22.96 -10.68 -2.18
C LEU A 214 -22.64 -12.05 -1.55
N GLY A 215 -23.16 -12.30 -0.36
CA GLY A 215 -22.93 -13.54 0.36
C GLY A 215 -23.63 -14.78 -0.22
N SER A 216 -24.50 -14.62 -1.21
CA SER A 216 -25.17 -15.73 -1.89
C SER A 216 -24.19 -16.61 -2.67
N ALA A 217 -23.05 -16.06 -3.08
CA ALA A 217 -21.96 -16.79 -3.71
C ALA A 217 -21.30 -17.83 -2.76
N ILE A 218 -21.39 -17.62 -1.43
CA ILE A 218 -20.92 -18.60 -0.44
C ILE A 218 -22.05 -19.61 -0.13
N SER A 219 -23.23 -19.11 0.25
CA SER A 219 -24.39 -19.95 0.54
C SER A 219 -25.66 -19.12 0.51
N HIS A 220 -26.70 -19.66 -0.10
CA HIS A 220 -28.03 -19.05 -0.07
C HIS A 220 -28.62 -19.00 1.36
N SER A 221 -28.24 -19.97 2.21
CA SER A 221 -28.59 -19.94 3.63
C SER A 221 -27.80 -18.88 4.36
N GLN A 222 -28.48 -17.95 5.04
CA GLN A 222 -27.85 -16.87 5.82
C GLN A 222 -26.91 -15.95 5.03
N TYR A 223 -27.14 -15.77 3.72
CA TYR A 223 -26.29 -14.96 2.83
C TYR A 223 -26.00 -13.55 3.37
N HIS A 224 -26.91 -12.93 4.10
CA HIS A 224 -26.71 -11.64 4.74
C HIS A 224 -25.54 -11.66 5.76
N LYS A 225 -25.31 -12.79 6.46
CA LYS A 225 -24.17 -12.95 7.35
C LYS A 225 -22.87 -13.15 6.58
N HIS A 226 -22.93 -13.95 5.53
CA HIS A 226 -21.77 -14.16 4.65
C HIS A 226 -21.40 -12.86 3.94
N GLY A 227 -22.35 -12.09 3.43
CA GLY A 227 -22.12 -10.78 2.83
C GLY A 227 -21.49 -9.78 3.81
N GLY A 228 -22.01 -9.70 5.04
CA GLY A 228 -21.41 -8.86 6.07
C GLY A 228 -19.98 -9.27 6.42
N TYR A 229 -19.69 -10.58 6.48
CA TYR A 229 -18.34 -11.09 6.72
C TYR A 229 -17.40 -10.74 5.55
N LEU A 230 -17.82 -10.98 4.31
CA LEU A 230 -17.04 -10.64 3.12
C LEU A 230 -16.70 -9.15 3.11
N LEU A 231 -17.68 -8.27 3.26
CA LEU A 231 -17.46 -6.83 3.26
C LEU A 231 -16.54 -6.35 4.40
N ALA A 232 -16.52 -7.04 5.54
CA ALA A 232 -15.63 -6.69 6.64
C ALA A 232 -14.15 -7.06 6.38
N HIS A 233 -13.87 -8.03 5.48
CA HIS A 233 -12.54 -8.63 5.32
C HIS A 233 -11.97 -8.56 3.92
N LEU A 234 -12.79 -8.28 2.90
CA LEU A 234 -12.31 -8.06 1.54
C LEU A 234 -11.47 -6.79 1.44
N ASP A 235 -10.55 -6.80 0.50
CA ASP A 235 -9.88 -5.57 0.05
C ASP A 235 -10.87 -4.74 -0.77
N MET A 236 -11.14 -3.51 -0.31
CA MET A 236 -12.10 -2.60 -0.92
C MET A 236 -11.41 -1.25 -1.22
N PRO A 237 -10.70 -1.14 -2.36
CA PRO A 237 -10.08 0.11 -2.77
C PRO A 237 -11.05 1.27 -2.76
N GLY A 238 -10.61 2.43 -2.27
CA GLY A 238 -11.43 3.62 -2.14
C GLY A 238 -12.27 3.71 -0.86
N PHE A 239 -12.54 2.60 -0.17
CA PHE A 239 -13.26 2.61 1.09
C PHE A 239 -12.34 2.73 2.30
N SER A 240 -12.66 3.63 3.20
CA SER A 240 -12.04 3.65 4.53
C SER A 240 -12.48 2.43 5.35
N ARG A 241 -11.69 2.05 6.36
CA ARG A 241 -12.08 0.97 7.30
C ARG A 241 -13.38 1.26 8.06
N GLY A 242 -13.73 2.54 8.22
CA GLY A 242 -15.00 2.97 8.81
C GLY A 242 -16.17 2.69 7.88
N GLU A 243 -16.11 3.15 6.63
CA GLU A 243 -17.14 2.92 5.61
C GLU A 243 -17.35 1.43 5.35
N GLN A 244 -16.26 0.66 5.24
CA GLN A 244 -16.30 -0.78 5.05
C GLN A 244 -17.06 -1.48 6.20
N ARG A 245 -16.82 -1.08 7.46
CA ARG A 245 -17.57 -1.60 8.61
C ARG A 245 -19.05 -1.23 8.56
N HIS A 246 -19.39 0.00 8.17
CA HIS A 246 -20.78 0.42 8.03
C HIS A 246 -21.50 -0.40 6.95
N LEU A 247 -20.90 -0.61 5.78
CA LEU A 247 -21.44 -1.47 4.73
C LEU A 247 -21.66 -2.90 5.23
N ALA A 248 -20.67 -3.47 5.92
CA ALA A 248 -20.78 -4.81 6.50
C ALA A 248 -21.95 -4.94 7.48
N VAL A 249 -22.16 -3.94 8.34
CA VAL A 249 -23.27 -3.89 9.29
C VAL A 249 -24.61 -3.76 8.57
N LEU A 250 -24.73 -2.86 7.59
CA LEU A 250 -25.96 -2.67 6.81
C LEU A 250 -26.33 -3.96 6.05
N VAL A 251 -25.37 -4.58 5.35
CA VAL A 251 -25.60 -5.84 4.63
C VAL A 251 -25.91 -6.99 5.59
N ARG A 252 -25.27 -7.07 6.74
CA ARG A 252 -25.59 -8.08 7.75
C ARG A 252 -26.98 -7.89 8.35
N GLY A 253 -27.40 -6.64 8.54
CA GLY A 253 -28.65 -6.26 9.21
C GLY A 253 -29.88 -6.13 8.31
N HIS A 254 -29.74 -6.17 6.97
CA HIS A 254 -30.86 -5.94 6.05
C HIS A 254 -31.95 -7.01 6.13
N ARG A 255 -31.66 -8.15 6.74
CA ARG A 255 -32.57 -9.28 6.86
C ARG A 255 -32.55 -9.89 8.25
N ARG A 256 -33.73 -10.29 8.77
CA ARG A 256 -33.91 -10.92 10.08
C ARG A 256 -33.63 -9.96 11.26
N LYS A 257 -33.21 -10.50 12.41
CA LYS A 257 -32.93 -9.69 13.59
C LYS A 257 -31.65 -8.88 13.41
N TRP A 258 -31.73 -7.61 13.81
CA TRP A 258 -30.55 -6.74 13.88
C TRP A 258 -29.48 -7.37 14.78
N PRO A 259 -28.21 -7.38 14.41
CA PRO A 259 -27.16 -7.89 15.28
C PRO A 259 -27.07 -7.02 16.53
N THR A 260 -27.40 -7.58 17.68
CA THR A 260 -27.06 -7.01 18.99
C THR A 260 -25.58 -7.29 19.23
N ALA A 261 -24.84 -6.28 19.73
CA ALA A 261 -23.42 -6.37 20.03
C ALA A 261 -23.13 -7.50 21.01
#